data_cf557990ffedd8e0eb50e9fa904dc7d4
#
_entry.id   cf557990ffedd8e0eb50e9fa904dc7d4
#
_cell.length_a   1.000
_cell.length_b   1.000
_cell.length_c   1.000
_cell.angle_alpha   90.00
_cell.angle_beta   90.00
_cell.angle_gamma   90.00
#
_symmetry.space_group_name_H-M   'P 1'
#
loop_
_entity.id
_entity.type
_entity.pdbx_description
1 polymer ?
#
loop_
_entity_poly.entity_id
_entity_poly.type
_entity_poly.pdbx_seq_one_letter_code
_entity_poly.pdbx_strand_id
1 'polypeptide(L)'
;MDIEWNQPIGTVGIEEREPVQIGVVASDVQFERTKIFSKTIRLKNSELLNANTVKVTHMSAANIMQGKEKSVVLKSFQQTFPIYNYIVVWTRDTYELFKRDMKECHISMRKHKVIILQDIIGLITGKEGGKIRFTHALTGAGIEYVPNYLHYSKHDAHYLFQLFSKCYQEYSTLTADEVCNINVATGKIHLSDCRYIKSSLQNRVLIKPQSMIFNGYTVCKVCASKIEWNRLKWKIPEKTHSVKKTNLRNLPL
;
A
#
# COMPACT_ATOMS: atom_id res chain seq x y z
N MET A 1 0.08 0.56 -5.72
CA MET A 1 0.63 1.91 -5.96
C MET A 1 1.69 2.19 -4.93
N ASP A 2 2.80 2.74 -5.37
CA ASP A 2 3.86 3.26 -4.52
C ASP A 2 4.29 4.65 -4.97
N ILE A 3 4.76 5.51 -4.04
CA ILE A 3 5.18 6.88 -4.32
C ILE A 3 6.43 7.18 -3.50
N GLU A 4 7.46 7.67 -4.18
CA GLU A 4 8.66 8.17 -3.54
C GLU A 4 8.52 9.67 -3.25
N TRP A 5 9.01 10.08 -2.08
CA TRP A 5 8.80 11.42 -1.53
C TRP A 5 10.11 12.12 -1.24
N ASN A 6 10.15 13.39 -1.55
CA ASN A 6 11.14 14.30 -1.00
C ASN A 6 10.61 14.88 0.32
N GLN A 7 11.38 14.76 1.40
CA GLN A 7 11.17 15.55 2.61
C GLN A 7 11.97 16.86 2.43
N PRO A 8 11.34 18.01 2.21
CA PRO A 8 12.07 19.26 1.98
C PRO A 8 13.05 19.57 3.11
N ILE A 9 14.17 20.19 2.76
CA ILE A 9 15.17 20.60 3.75
C ILE A 9 14.53 21.56 4.74
N GLY A 10 14.78 21.35 6.03
CA GLY A 10 14.25 22.20 7.11
C GLY A 10 12.82 21.87 7.56
N THR A 11 12.19 20.84 6.97
CA THR A 11 10.84 20.41 7.36
C THR A 11 10.86 19.06 8.08
N VAL A 12 9.86 18.81 8.93
CA VAL A 12 9.73 17.56 9.69
C VAL A 12 8.36 16.88 9.54
N GLY A 13 7.35 17.62 9.09
CA GLY A 13 6.00 17.13 8.90
C GLY A 13 5.87 16.23 7.66
N ILE A 14 5.11 15.15 7.76
CA ILE A 14 4.85 14.30 6.59
C ILE A 14 4.00 15.04 5.54
N GLU A 15 3.18 15.98 5.98
CA GLU A 15 2.33 16.83 5.13
C GLU A 15 3.13 17.77 4.23
N GLU A 16 4.41 18.00 4.53
CA GLU A 16 5.30 18.86 3.73
C GLU A 16 6.03 18.06 2.63
N ARG A 17 5.89 16.75 2.64
CA ARG A 17 6.53 15.89 1.62
C ARG A 17 5.99 16.18 0.23
N GLU A 18 6.91 16.24 -0.73
CA GLU A 18 6.60 16.39 -2.15
C GLU A 18 6.89 15.09 -2.90
N PRO A 19 5.98 14.61 -3.78
CA PRO A 19 6.24 13.41 -4.55
C PRO A 19 7.32 13.66 -5.62
N VAL A 20 8.25 12.71 -5.75
CA VAL A 20 9.29 12.74 -6.81
C VAL A 20 9.12 11.63 -7.83
N GLN A 21 8.40 10.57 -7.47
CA GLN A 21 8.09 9.48 -8.39
C GLN A 21 6.80 8.78 -7.99
N ILE A 22 6.02 8.34 -8.96
CA ILE A 22 4.84 7.50 -8.77
C ILE A 22 4.97 6.23 -9.61
N GLY A 23 4.72 5.07 -8.98
CA GLY A 23 4.64 3.76 -9.60
C GLY A 23 3.30 3.11 -9.33
N VAL A 24 2.69 2.55 -10.37
CA VAL A 24 1.41 1.85 -10.27
C VAL A 24 1.45 0.59 -11.11
N VAL A 25 1.03 -0.52 -10.51
CA VAL A 25 0.64 -1.73 -11.23
C VAL A 25 -0.87 -1.89 -11.02
N ALA A 26 -1.63 -1.82 -12.10
CA ALA A 26 -3.05 -2.10 -12.10
C ALA A 26 -3.32 -3.47 -12.71
N SER A 27 -4.30 -4.19 -12.18
CA SER A 27 -4.71 -5.49 -12.70
C SER A 27 -6.24 -5.63 -12.67
N ASP A 28 -6.75 -6.62 -13.39
CA ASP A 28 -8.09 -7.15 -13.15
C ASP A 28 -8.17 -7.91 -11.81
N VAL A 29 -9.35 -8.41 -11.49
CA VAL A 29 -9.63 -9.14 -10.24
C VAL A 29 -9.01 -10.54 -10.21
N GLN A 30 -8.60 -11.07 -11.35
CA GLN A 30 -7.91 -12.35 -11.51
C GLN A 30 -6.39 -12.21 -11.40
N PHE A 31 -5.85 -10.99 -11.38
CA PHE A 31 -4.42 -10.67 -11.42
C PHE A 31 -3.69 -11.11 -12.71
N GLU A 32 -4.41 -11.36 -13.78
CA GLU A 32 -3.87 -11.88 -15.04
C GLU A 32 -3.43 -10.77 -15.99
N ARG A 33 -4.23 -9.70 -16.07
CA ARG A 33 -3.95 -8.56 -16.96
C ARG A 33 -3.39 -7.41 -16.17
N THR A 34 -2.15 -7.05 -16.45
CA THR A 34 -1.48 -5.95 -15.76
C THR A 34 -1.18 -4.77 -16.67
N LYS A 35 -1.30 -3.57 -16.12
CA LYS A 35 -0.88 -2.33 -16.75
C LYS A 35 0.02 -1.56 -15.79
N ILE A 36 1.18 -1.14 -16.27
CA ILE A 36 2.17 -0.43 -15.47
C ILE A 36 2.17 1.05 -15.85
N PHE A 37 2.22 1.90 -14.82
CA PHE A 37 2.41 3.34 -14.96
C PHE A 37 3.54 3.75 -14.02
N SER A 38 4.54 4.44 -14.56
CA SER A 38 5.63 5.01 -13.76
C SER A 38 6.03 6.35 -14.34
N LYS A 39 6.13 7.36 -13.48
CA LYS A 39 6.50 8.73 -13.87
C LYS A 39 7.31 9.40 -12.79
N THR A 40 8.34 10.12 -13.21
CA THR A 40 9.09 11.06 -12.37
C THR A 40 8.33 12.38 -12.28
N ILE A 41 8.28 12.94 -11.07
CA ILE A 41 7.61 14.19 -10.77
C ILE A 41 8.68 15.22 -10.42
N ARG A 42 8.65 16.36 -11.10
CA ARG A 42 9.55 17.47 -10.83
C ARG A 42 9.17 18.18 -9.54
N LEU A 43 10.14 18.43 -8.67
CA LEU A 43 9.95 19.29 -7.52
C LEU A 43 9.66 20.74 -7.95
N LYS A 44 8.89 21.45 -7.15
CA LYS A 44 8.61 22.87 -7.37
C LYS A 44 9.86 23.72 -7.17
N ASN A 45 10.67 23.40 -6.17
CA ASN A 45 11.92 24.08 -5.86
C ASN A 45 13.05 23.06 -5.68
N SER A 46 14.05 23.12 -6.57
CA SER A 46 15.22 22.25 -6.54
C SER A 46 16.11 22.45 -5.31
N GLU A 47 16.13 23.66 -4.73
CA GLU A 47 16.94 23.97 -3.56
C GLU A 47 16.46 23.22 -2.29
N LEU A 48 15.19 22.78 -2.30
CA LEU A 48 14.59 22.01 -1.21
C LEU A 48 14.79 20.50 -1.37
N LEU A 49 15.51 20.07 -2.42
CA LEU A 49 15.79 18.65 -2.62
C LEU A 49 16.72 18.11 -1.52
N ASN A 50 16.22 17.16 -0.77
CA ASN A 50 16.98 16.51 0.28
C ASN A 50 17.96 15.49 -0.31
N ALA A 51 19.22 15.57 0.08
CA ALA A 51 20.25 14.61 -0.34
C ALA A 51 19.91 13.16 0.01
N ASN A 52 19.16 12.94 1.11
CA ASN A 52 18.68 11.62 1.46
C ASN A 52 17.66 11.08 0.46
N THR A 53 16.84 11.94 -0.15
CA THR A 53 15.91 11.54 -1.23
C THR A 53 16.70 10.96 -2.40
N VAL A 54 17.73 11.66 -2.87
CA VAL A 54 18.62 11.21 -3.95
C VAL A 54 19.27 9.86 -3.61
N LYS A 55 19.77 9.74 -2.38
CA LYS A 55 20.43 8.51 -1.90
C LYS A 55 19.47 7.32 -1.84
N VAL A 56 18.26 7.52 -1.32
CA VAL A 56 17.28 6.45 -1.07
C VAL A 56 16.59 6.03 -2.36
N THR A 57 16.17 6.98 -3.19
CA THR A 57 15.48 6.68 -4.46
C THR A 57 16.42 6.28 -5.59
N HIS A 58 17.74 6.41 -5.40
CA HIS A 58 18.76 6.22 -6.44
C HIS A 58 18.57 7.11 -7.69
N MET A 59 17.77 8.18 -7.56
CA MET A 59 17.53 9.13 -8.63
C MET A 59 18.48 10.33 -8.51
N SER A 60 19.15 10.70 -9.58
CA SER A 60 19.94 11.95 -9.57
C SER A 60 19.05 13.19 -9.46
N ALA A 61 19.59 14.28 -8.91
CA ALA A 61 18.88 15.55 -8.87
C ALA A 61 18.43 15.98 -10.29
N ALA A 62 19.28 15.79 -11.29
CA ALA A 62 18.95 16.09 -12.67
C ALA A 62 17.73 15.28 -13.17
N ASN A 63 17.66 13.98 -12.86
CA ASN A 63 16.54 13.14 -13.26
C ASN A 63 15.23 13.61 -12.60
N ILE A 64 15.28 13.99 -11.32
CA ILE A 64 14.11 14.55 -10.62
C ILE A 64 13.67 15.86 -11.28
N MET A 65 14.61 16.74 -11.58
CA MET A 65 14.29 18.04 -12.17
C MET A 65 13.82 17.97 -13.63
N GLN A 66 14.19 16.90 -14.37
CA GLN A 66 13.68 16.60 -15.70
C GLN A 66 12.28 15.95 -15.67
N GLY A 67 11.76 15.60 -14.51
CA GLY A 67 10.40 15.08 -14.32
C GLY A 67 9.35 16.05 -14.82
N LYS A 68 8.13 15.56 -14.97
CA LYS A 68 6.97 16.39 -15.32
C LYS A 68 6.35 17.01 -14.09
N GLU A 69 5.63 18.11 -14.27
CA GLU A 69 4.87 18.73 -13.19
C GLU A 69 3.89 17.75 -12.54
N LYS A 70 3.71 17.87 -11.22
CA LYS A 70 2.79 17.04 -10.42
C LYS A 70 1.40 16.95 -11.04
N SER A 71 0.84 18.10 -11.42
CA SER A 71 -0.51 18.17 -12.03
C SER A 71 -0.60 17.39 -13.36
N VAL A 72 0.43 17.45 -14.18
CA VAL A 72 0.49 16.72 -15.46
C VAL A 72 0.57 15.22 -15.22
N VAL A 73 1.40 14.79 -14.27
CA VAL A 73 1.56 13.36 -13.94
C VAL A 73 0.26 12.79 -13.36
N LEU A 74 -0.37 13.51 -12.43
CA LEU A 74 -1.61 13.05 -11.79
C LEU A 74 -2.80 13.03 -12.77
N LYS A 75 -2.90 14.00 -13.69
CA LYS A 75 -3.87 13.94 -14.80
C LYS A 75 -3.62 12.74 -15.71
N SER A 76 -2.34 12.47 -16.05
CA SER A 76 -1.97 11.30 -16.84
C SER A 76 -2.30 9.99 -16.13
N PHE A 77 -2.12 9.91 -14.81
CA PHE A 77 -2.58 8.77 -14.00
C PHE A 77 -4.09 8.55 -14.15
N GLN A 78 -4.89 9.60 -13.98
CA GLN A 78 -6.35 9.51 -14.09
C GLN A 78 -6.81 9.11 -15.50
N GLN A 79 -6.14 9.59 -16.54
CA GLN A 79 -6.40 9.22 -17.93
C GLN A 79 -6.01 7.76 -18.22
N THR A 80 -4.90 7.31 -17.62
CA THR A 80 -4.41 5.93 -17.78
C THR A 80 -5.30 4.92 -17.10
N PHE A 81 -5.88 5.30 -15.96
CA PHE A 81 -6.75 4.49 -15.12
C PHE A 81 -8.10 5.21 -14.90
N PRO A 82 -8.96 5.30 -15.92
CA PRO A 82 -10.22 6.01 -15.82
C PRO A 82 -11.23 5.33 -14.88
N ILE A 83 -11.04 4.03 -14.63
CA ILE A 83 -11.87 3.22 -13.74
C ILE A 83 -10.96 2.38 -12.85
N TYR A 84 -11.18 2.47 -11.55
CA TYR A 84 -10.58 1.60 -10.54
C TYR A 84 -11.48 1.52 -9.32
N ASN A 85 -11.60 0.34 -8.74
CA ASN A 85 -12.45 0.09 -7.57
C ASN A 85 -11.64 0.10 -6.28
N TYR A 86 -10.35 -0.19 -6.37
CA TYR A 86 -9.44 -0.30 -5.23
C TYR A 86 -8.12 0.41 -5.51
N ILE A 87 -7.58 1.03 -4.47
CA ILE A 87 -6.19 1.47 -4.42
C ILE A 87 -5.51 0.70 -3.30
N VAL A 88 -4.49 -0.08 -3.64
CA VAL A 88 -3.65 -0.81 -2.68
C VAL A 88 -2.36 -0.03 -2.50
N VAL A 89 -2.03 0.27 -1.25
CA VAL A 89 -0.78 0.93 -0.84
C VAL A 89 -0.14 0.15 0.31
N TRP A 90 1.16 0.35 0.52
CA TRP A 90 1.83 -0.25 1.67
C TRP A 90 1.39 0.40 2.98
N THR A 91 1.49 1.73 3.09
CA THR A 91 1.13 2.49 4.29
C THR A 91 -0.03 3.46 4.04
N ARG A 92 -0.71 3.83 5.11
CA ARG A 92 -1.77 4.85 5.08
C ARG A 92 -1.25 6.21 4.64
N ASP A 93 -0.05 6.58 5.08
CA ASP A 93 0.55 7.87 4.76
C ASP A 93 0.70 8.06 3.24
N THR A 94 1.10 7.01 2.51
CA THR A 94 1.19 7.05 1.04
C THR A 94 -0.15 7.42 0.40
N TYR A 95 -1.24 6.86 0.89
CA TYR A 95 -2.57 7.17 0.37
C TYR A 95 -3.04 8.59 0.74
N GLU A 96 -2.87 9.01 1.99
CA GLU A 96 -3.31 10.34 2.43
C GLU A 96 -2.54 11.46 1.71
N LEU A 97 -1.24 11.30 1.51
CA LEU A 97 -0.43 12.24 0.74
C LEU A 97 -0.84 12.26 -0.74
N PHE A 98 -1.07 11.09 -1.35
CA PHE A 98 -1.59 11.02 -2.71
C PHE A 98 -2.94 11.74 -2.86
N LYS A 99 -3.86 11.52 -1.92
CA LYS A 99 -5.16 12.18 -1.88
C LYS A 99 -5.04 13.69 -1.74
N ARG A 100 -4.13 14.16 -0.89
CA ARG A 100 -3.78 15.59 -0.75
C ARG A 100 -3.34 16.17 -2.10
N ASP A 101 -2.40 15.51 -2.77
CA ASP A 101 -1.84 15.98 -4.03
C ASP A 101 -2.87 16.02 -5.16
N MET A 102 -3.76 15.01 -5.23
CA MET A 102 -4.89 15.05 -6.17
C MET A 102 -5.79 16.26 -5.91
N LYS A 103 -6.10 16.55 -4.64
CA LYS A 103 -6.92 17.70 -4.24
C LYS A 103 -6.22 19.03 -4.57
N GLU A 104 -4.94 19.18 -4.26
CA GLU A 104 -4.15 20.37 -4.59
C GLU A 104 -4.08 20.64 -6.09
N CYS A 105 -4.05 19.59 -6.91
CA CYS A 105 -4.07 19.70 -8.36
C CYS A 105 -5.49 19.84 -8.95
N HIS A 106 -6.52 19.98 -8.11
CA HIS A 106 -7.93 20.05 -8.52
C HIS A 106 -8.38 18.87 -9.38
N ILE A 107 -7.86 17.67 -9.08
CA ILE A 107 -8.20 16.43 -9.78
C ILE A 107 -9.14 15.62 -8.90
N SER A 108 -10.37 15.41 -9.37
CA SER A 108 -11.36 14.62 -8.64
C SER A 108 -11.01 13.14 -8.68
N MET A 109 -10.86 12.54 -7.51
CA MET A 109 -10.70 11.09 -7.40
C MET A 109 -12.04 10.39 -7.58
N ARG A 110 -12.05 9.30 -8.32
CA ARG A 110 -13.25 8.45 -8.43
C ARG A 110 -13.52 7.75 -7.10
N LYS A 111 -14.79 7.36 -6.90
CA LYS A 111 -15.17 6.55 -5.74
C LYS A 111 -14.43 5.21 -5.80
N HIS A 112 -13.67 4.90 -4.77
CA HIS A 112 -12.88 3.68 -4.64
C HIS A 112 -12.73 3.31 -3.17
N LYS A 113 -12.26 2.11 -2.92
CA LYS A 113 -11.86 1.65 -1.60
C LYS A 113 -10.35 1.61 -1.49
N VAL A 114 -9.84 1.76 -0.28
CA VAL A 114 -8.40 1.76 -0.01
C VAL A 114 -8.02 0.52 0.80
N ILE A 115 -6.94 -0.12 0.40
CA ILE A 115 -6.37 -1.28 1.08
C ILE A 115 -4.98 -0.90 1.55
N ILE A 116 -4.79 -0.88 2.86
CA ILE A 116 -3.48 -0.69 3.49
C ILE A 116 -2.89 -2.07 3.76
N LEU A 117 -1.95 -2.49 2.92
CA LEU A 117 -1.48 -3.87 2.96
C LEU A 117 -0.65 -4.17 4.22
N GLN A 118 0.08 -3.20 4.74
CA GLN A 118 0.81 -3.33 6.01
C GLN A 118 -0.12 -3.72 7.17
N ASP A 119 -1.30 -3.09 7.25
CA ASP A 119 -2.29 -3.38 8.30
C ASP A 119 -2.84 -4.81 8.16
N ILE A 120 -3.14 -5.23 6.93
CA ILE A 120 -3.65 -6.59 6.65
C ILE A 120 -2.61 -7.64 7.02
N ILE A 121 -1.35 -7.46 6.57
CA ILE A 121 -0.28 -8.41 6.87
C ILE A 121 -0.02 -8.48 8.37
N GLY A 122 -0.06 -7.34 9.08
CA GLY A 122 0.03 -7.32 10.53
C GLY A 122 -1.04 -8.19 11.19
N LEU A 123 -2.28 -8.04 10.74
CA LEU A 123 -3.42 -8.80 11.23
C LEU A 123 -3.29 -10.30 10.97
N ILE A 124 -3.05 -10.70 9.72
CA ILE A 124 -3.02 -12.12 9.30
C ILE A 124 -1.77 -12.87 9.73
N THR A 125 -0.71 -12.18 10.15
CA THR A 125 0.50 -12.81 10.69
C THR A 125 0.60 -12.72 12.22
N GLY A 126 -0.40 -12.08 12.84
CA GLY A 126 -0.43 -11.90 14.30
C GLY A 126 0.58 -10.89 14.84
N LYS A 127 1.11 -10.02 13.98
CA LYS A 127 2.01 -8.91 14.34
C LYS A 127 1.26 -7.57 14.40
N GLU A 128 0.05 -7.59 14.96
CA GLU A 128 -0.77 -6.40 15.11
C GLU A 128 -0.09 -5.34 15.98
N GLY A 129 -0.23 -4.07 15.60
CA GLY A 129 0.37 -2.94 16.32
C GLY A 129 1.85 -2.72 16.07
N GLY A 130 2.56 -3.66 15.45
CA GLY A 130 3.94 -3.49 14.99
C GLY A 130 3.99 -3.02 13.54
N LYS A 131 4.82 -2.01 13.25
CA LYS A 131 5.09 -1.62 11.86
C LYS A 131 5.97 -2.67 11.19
N ILE A 132 5.34 -3.58 10.41
CA ILE A 132 6.10 -4.53 9.59
C ILE A 132 6.80 -3.75 8.48
N ARG A 133 8.09 -3.99 8.30
CA ARG A 133 8.82 -3.40 7.16
C ARG A 133 8.41 -4.09 5.86
N PHE A 134 8.36 -3.35 4.78
CA PHE A 134 7.99 -3.87 3.46
C PHE A 134 8.86 -5.06 3.06
N THR A 135 10.19 -4.92 3.18
CA THR A 135 11.15 -6.00 2.89
C THR A 135 10.95 -7.24 3.75
N HIS A 136 10.57 -7.09 5.03
CA HIS A 136 10.28 -8.24 5.89
C HIS A 136 9.00 -8.97 5.45
N ALA A 137 8.01 -8.24 4.95
CA ALA A 137 6.79 -8.84 4.41
C ALA A 137 7.09 -9.61 3.11
N LEU A 138 7.91 -9.04 2.22
CA LEU A 138 8.37 -9.72 1.01
C LEU A 138 9.10 -11.01 1.33
N THR A 139 10.09 -10.95 2.23
CA THR A 139 10.84 -12.13 2.68
C THR A 139 9.93 -13.18 3.31
N GLY A 140 9.01 -12.77 4.19
CA GLY A 140 8.04 -13.67 4.83
C GLY A 140 7.12 -14.36 3.84
N ALA A 141 6.75 -13.66 2.78
CA ALA A 141 5.96 -14.20 1.66
C ALA A 141 6.78 -15.05 0.68
N GLY A 142 8.10 -15.13 0.83
CA GLY A 142 8.98 -15.80 -0.13
C GLY A 142 9.05 -15.10 -1.48
N ILE A 143 8.88 -13.78 -1.50
CA ILE A 143 9.02 -12.96 -2.70
C ILE A 143 10.47 -12.47 -2.76
N GLU A 144 11.16 -12.87 -3.82
CA GLU A 144 12.51 -12.39 -4.09
C GLU A 144 12.47 -10.93 -4.56
N TYR A 145 13.40 -10.13 -4.06
CA TYR A 145 13.55 -8.73 -4.46
C TYR A 145 15.02 -8.35 -4.57
N VAL A 146 15.29 -7.38 -5.42
CA VAL A 146 16.65 -6.84 -5.61
C VAL A 146 16.80 -5.60 -4.74
N PRO A 147 17.68 -5.60 -3.70
CA PRO A 147 17.82 -4.47 -2.79
C PRO A 147 18.08 -3.13 -3.47
N ASN A 148 18.83 -3.11 -4.57
CA ASN A 148 19.14 -1.88 -5.32
C ASN A 148 17.94 -1.35 -6.13
N TYR A 149 16.86 -2.10 -6.26
CA TYR A 149 15.62 -1.67 -6.92
C TYR A 149 14.57 -1.16 -5.95
N LEU A 150 14.80 -1.35 -4.65
CA LEU A 150 13.93 -0.75 -3.63
C LEU A 150 14.03 0.77 -3.66
N HIS A 151 12.95 1.42 -3.26
CA HIS A 151 12.79 2.88 -3.33
C HIS A 151 12.83 3.44 -4.77
N TYR A 152 12.52 2.60 -5.73
CA TYR A 152 12.16 3.02 -7.07
C TYR A 152 10.69 2.65 -7.29
N SER A 153 9.79 3.61 -7.30
CA SER A 153 8.35 3.40 -7.16
C SER A 153 7.75 2.39 -8.15
N LYS A 154 8.34 2.24 -9.35
CA LYS A 154 7.93 1.21 -10.32
C LYS A 154 8.15 -0.20 -9.77
N HIS A 155 9.31 -0.45 -9.17
CA HIS A 155 9.66 -1.76 -8.64
C HIS A 155 8.92 -2.02 -7.33
N ASP A 156 8.83 -1.03 -6.45
CA ASP A 156 8.09 -1.16 -5.20
C ASP A 156 6.59 -1.39 -5.45
N ALA A 157 6.00 -0.73 -6.44
CA ALA A 157 4.64 -1.02 -6.87
C ALA A 157 4.48 -2.45 -7.44
N HIS A 158 5.49 -2.97 -8.12
CA HIS A 158 5.49 -4.35 -8.61
C HIS A 158 5.60 -5.36 -7.48
N TYR A 159 6.52 -5.15 -6.53
CA TYR A 159 6.65 -5.99 -5.34
C TYR A 159 5.39 -5.94 -4.47
N LEU A 160 4.79 -4.76 -4.33
CA LEU A 160 3.52 -4.59 -3.63
C LEU A 160 2.38 -5.37 -4.31
N PHE A 161 2.34 -5.35 -5.64
CA PHE A 161 1.38 -6.14 -6.42
C PHE A 161 1.56 -7.64 -6.20
N GLN A 162 2.78 -8.15 -6.29
CA GLN A 162 3.08 -9.57 -6.02
C GLN A 162 2.68 -9.95 -4.60
N LEU A 163 3.03 -9.12 -3.62
CA LEU A 163 2.71 -9.36 -2.22
C LEU A 163 1.20 -9.38 -1.97
N PHE A 164 0.46 -8.43 -2.56
CA PHE A 164 -0.98 -8.38 -2.47
C PHE A 164 -1.64 -9.59 -3.13
N SER A 165 -1.25 -9.93 -4.34
CA SER A 165 -1.78 -11.07 -5.08
C SER A 165 -1.59 -12.38 -4.33
N LYS A 166 -0.38 -12.60 -3.81
CA LYS A 166 -0.06 -13.79 -3.01
C LYS A 166 -0.87 -13.85 -1.72
N CYS A 167 -0.91 -12.74 -0.97
CA CYS A 167 -1.75 -12.60 0.21
C CYS A 167 -3.22 -12.93 -0.08
N TYR A 168 -3.76 -12.34 -1.13
CA TYR A 168 -5.15 -12.52 -1.52
C TYR A 168 -5.42 -13.98 -1.87
N GLN A 169 -4.59 -14.61 -2.71
CA GLN A 169 -4.75 -16.00 -3.13
C GLN A 169 -4.67 -16.98 -1.95
N GLU A 170 -3.65 -16.84 -1.10
CA GLU A 170 -3.46 -17.74 0.04
C GLU A 170 -4.55 -17.55 1.11
N TYR A 171 -5.01 -16.31 1.32
CA TYR A 171 -5.90 -16.00 2.42
C TYR A 171 -7.39 -16.01 2.07
N SER A 172 -7.74 -15.73 0.82
CA SER A 172 -9.15 -15.73 0.39
C SER A 172 -9.79 -17.12 0.43
N THR A 173 -8.97 -18.16 0.39
CA THR A 173 -9.43 -19.56 0.47
C THR A 173 -9.67 -20.01 1.91
N LEU A 174 -9.16 -19.30 2.91
CA LEU A 174 -9.34 -19.66 4.31
C LEU A 174 -10.77 -19.35 4.76
N THR A 175 -11.39 -20.31 5.42
CA THR A 175 -12.76 -20.17 5.94
C THR A 175 -12.72 -19.73 7.40
N ALA A 176 -13.39 -18.65 7.75
CA ALA A 176 -13.73 -18.34 9.13
C ALA A 176 -15.22 -18.59 9.34
N ASP A 177 -15.56 -19.23 10.43
CA ASP A 177 -16.95 -19.53 10.78
C ASP A 177 -17.62 -18.42 11.58
N GLU A 178 -16.88 -17.34 11.90
CA GLU A 178 -17.41 -16.25 12.70
C GLU A 178 -18.36 -15.32 11.94
N VAL A 179 -19.46 -15.02 12.58
CA VAL A 179 -20.45 -14.02 12.15
C VAL A 179 -19.99 -12.64 12.59
N CYS A 180 -19.73 -11.77 11.64
CA CYS A 180 -19.38 -10.38 11.89
C CYS A 180 -20.47 -9.44 11.40
N ASN A 181 -20.61 -8.29 12.07
CA ASN A 181 -21.45 -7.19 11.62
C ASN A 181 -20.62 -6.13 10.93
N ILE A 182 -21.11 -5.56 9.83
CA ILE A 182 -20.48 -4.43 9.18
C ILE A 182 -21.25 -3.15 9.51
N ASN A 183 -20.55 -2.15 9.97
CA ASN A 183 -21.08 -0.79 9.98
C ASN A 183 -20.91 -0.20 8.57
N VAL A 184 -22.00 -0.11 7.83
CA VAL A 184 -21.99 0.33 6.41
C VAL A 184 -21.50 1.76 6.26
N ALA A 185 -21.81 2.64 7.22
CA ALA A 185 -21.40 4.05 7.15
C ALA A 185 -19.88 4.24 7.33
N THR A 186 -19.25 3.43 8.18
CA THR A 186 -17.82 3.53 8.49
C THR A 186 -16.96 2.49 7.77
N GLY A 187 -17.57 1.47 7.15
CA GLY A 187 -16.86 0.34 6.56
C GLY A 187 -16.11 -0.50 7.60
N LYS A 188 -16.56 -0.51 8.87
CA LYS A 188 -15.90 -1.27 9.94
C LYS A 188 -16.61 -2.58 10.22
N ILE A 189 -15.80 -3.62 10.41
CA ILE A 189 -16.23 -4.95 10.85
C ILE A 189 -16.21 -5.01 12.37
N HIS A 190 -17.27 -5.54 12.96
CA HIS A 190 -17.43 -5.73 14.38
C HIS A 190 -17.93 -7.15 14.69
N LEU A 191 -17.52 -7.70 15.83
CA LEU A 191 -18.17 -8.88 16.41
C LEU A 191 -19.58 -8.52 16.90
N SER A 192 -20.45 -9.52 17.03
CA SER A 192 -21.85 -9.35 17.42
C SER A 192 -22.02 -8.74 18.81
N ASP A 193 -21.07 -8.96 19.72
CA ASP A 193 -21.04 -8.45 21.10
C ASP A 193 -20.30 -7.12 21.28
N CYS A 194 -19.85 -6.50 20.19
CA CYS A 194 -19.03 -5.29 20.26
C CYS A 194 -19.81 -4.08 20.77
N ARG A 195 -19.36 -3.44 21.87
CA ARG A 195 -19.98 -2.23 22.45
C ARG A 195 -20.09 -1.03 21.50
N TYR A 196 -19.33 -1.00 20.43
CA TYR A 196 -19.35 0.08 19.43
C TYR A 196 -20.33 -0.19 18.28
N ILE A 197 -21.10 -1.29 18.36
CA ILE A 197 -22.17 -1.59 17.41
C ILE A 197 -23.38 -0.70 17.76
N LYS A 198 -23.79 0.14 16.81
CA LYS A 198 -25.07 0.85 16.89
C LYS A 198 -26.08 0.10 16.04
N SER A 199 -27.16 -0.34 16.66
CA SER A 199 -28.18 -1.24 16.08
C SER A 199 -28.82 -0.72 14.78
N SER A 200 -28.91 0.61 14.61
CA SER A 200 -29.60 1.26 13.48
C SER A 200 -28.80 1.33 12.18
N LEU A 201 -27.51 0.99 12.18
CA LEU A 201 -26.59 1.18 11.03
C LEU A 201 -25.95 -0.13 10.56
N GLN A 202 -26.52 -1.27 10.96
CA GLN A 202 -25.86 -2.56 10.75
C GLN A 202 -26.67 -3.47 9.85
N ASN A 203 -26.02 -3.88 8.77
CA ASN A 203 -26.45 -5.09 8.08
C ASN A 203 -25.69 -6.27 8.69
N ARG A 204 -26.41 -7.18 9.33
CA ARG A 204 -25.87 -8.49 9.71
C ARG A 204 -25.58 -9.23 8.41
N VAL A 205 -24.33 -9.43 8.11
CA VAL A 205 -23.94 -10.27 7.00
C VAL A 205 -23.07 -11.37 7.59
N LEU A 206 -23.44 -12.62 7.34
CA LEU A 206 -22.56 -13.78 7.52
C LEU A 206 -21.38 -13.58 6.59
N ILE A 207 -20.26 -13.11 7.14
CA ILE A 207 -19.08 -12.77 6.35
C ILE A 207 -17.92 -13.58 6.88
N LYS A 208 -17.12 -14.00 5.94
CA LYS A 208 -15.74 -14.36 6.22
C LYS A 208 -14.97 -13.06 6.46
N PRO A 209 -14.59 -12.68 7.71
CA PRO A 209 -13.91 -11.42 7.99
C PRO A 209 -12.66 -11.25 7.11
N GLN A 210 -11.98 -12.36 6.80
CA GLN A 210 -10.79 -12.41 5.98
C GLN A 210 -11.02 -11.89 4.56
N SER A 211 -12.12 -12.27 3.89
CA SER A 211 -12.41 -11.77 2.55
C SER A 211 -12.74 -10.29 2.53
N MET A 212 -13.32 -9.79 3.62
CA MET A 212 -13.77 -8.41 3.71
C MET A 212 -12.62 -7.41 3.90
N ILE A 213 -11.54 -7.79 4.57
CA ILE A 213 -10.37 -6.91 4.71
C ILE A 213 -9.71 -6.64 3.34
N PHE A 214 -9.70 -7.62 2.44
CA PHE A 214 -9.24 -7.46 1.06
C PHE A 214 -10.24 -6.69 0.17
N ASN A 215 -11.44 -6.45 0.66
CA ASN A 215 -12.44 -5.58 0.03
C ASN A 215 -12.44 -4.16 0.63
N GLY A 216 -11.37 -3.77 1.32
CA GLY A 216 -11.19 -2.42 1.87
C GLY A 216 -12.04 -2.12 3.09
N TYR A 217 -12.58 -3.14 3.77
CA TYR A 217 -13.20 -2.98 5.08
C TYR A 217 -12.12 -3.06 6.17
N THR A 218 -12.28 -2.28 7.22
CA THR A 218 -11.35 -2.28 8.35
C THR A 218 -12.00 -2.92 9.57
N VAL A 219 -11.19 -3.55 10.42
CA VAL A 219 -11.69 -4.16 11.65
C VAL A 219 -11.70 -3.14 12.77
N CYS A 220 -12.74 -3.17 13.61
CA CYS A 220 -12.77 -2.41 14.85
C CYS A 220 -11.57 -2.80 15.73
N LYS A 221 -10.86 -1.82 16.27
CA LYS A 221 -9.68 -2.07 17.13
C LYS A 221 -9.95 -2.99 18.31
N VAL A 222 -11.17 -2.93 18.90
CA VAL A 222 -11.57 -3.80 20.02
C VAL A 222 -11.90 -5.21 19.55
N CYS A 223 -12.40 -5.37 18.33
CA CYS A 223 -12.72 -6.68 17.79
C CYS A 223 -11.51 -7.39 17.20
N ALA A 224 -10.55 -6.65 16.71
CA ALA A 224 -9.36 -7.21 16.03
C ALA A 224 -8.63 -8.25 16.90
N SER A 225 -8.49 -7.97 18.21
CA SER A 225 -7.86 -8.89 19.17
C SER A 225 -8.73 -10.08 19.60
N LYS A 226 -10.04 -10.04 19.32
CA LYS A 226 -10.98 -11.08 19.72
C LYS A 226 -11.34 -12.02 18.57
N ILE A 227 -11.19 -11.58 17.32
CA ILE A 227 -11.47 -12.40 16.16
C ILE A 227 -10.36 -13.47 16.02
N GLU A 228 -10.77 -14.72 15.94
CA GLU A 228 -9.85 -15.82 15.64
C GLU A 228 -9.47 -15.77 14.17
N TRP A 229 -8.42 -15.00 13.88
CA TRP A 229 -7.89 -14.91 12.53
C TRP A 229 -7.14 -16.20 12.17
N ASN A 230 -7.51 -16.80 11.06
CA ASN A 230 -6.64 -17.78 10.44
C ASN A 230 -5.32 -17.09 10.07
N ARG A 231 -4.21 -17.55 10.61
CA ARG A 231 -2.92 -16.87 10.44
C ARG A 231 -2.11 -17.52 9.34
N LEU A 232 -1.54 -16.69 8.48
CA LEU A 232 -0.53 -17.16 7.53
C LEU A 232 0.73 -17.60 8.29
N LYS A 233 1.27 -18.75 7.90
CA LYS A 233 2.50 -19.31 8.48
C LYS A 233 3.76 -18.62 7.93
N TRP A 234 3.68 -17.36 7.59
CA TRP A 234 4.81 -16.60 7.09
C TRP A 234 5.82 -16.32 8.20
N LYS A 235 7.08 -16.65 7.96
CA LYS A 235 8.18 -16.33 8.87
C LYS A 235 8.67 -14.91 8.60
N ILE A 236 7.97 -13.91 9.13
CA ILE A 236 8.37 -12.52 9.02
C ILE A 236 9.55 -12.26 9.96
N PRO A 237 10.72 -11.85 9.46
CA PRO A 237 11.88 -11.55 10.30
C PRO A 237 11.57 -10.45 11.31
N GLU A 238 12.09 -10.59 12.53
CA GLU A 238 11.92 -9.58 13.57
C GLU A 238 12.98 -8.46 13.49
N LYS A 239 14.18 -8.79 13.01
CA LYS A 239 15.29 -7.85 12.80
C LYS A 239 15.97 -8.13 11.46
N THR A 240 16.43 -7.08 10.82
CA THR A 240 17.28 -7.21 9.63
C THR A 240 18.66 -7.73 10.04
N HIS A 241 18.93 -9.02 9.81
CA HIS A 241 20.30 -9.38 9.51
C HIS A 241 20.56 -8.96 8.06
N SER A 242 21.63 -8.24 7.82
CA SER A 242 22.07 -7.83 6.48
C SER A 242 22.03 -9.05 5.53
N VAL A 243 21.17 -8.97 4.53
CA VAL A 243 21.12 -9.97 3.47
C VAL A 243 22.48 -9.97 2.80
N LYS A 244 23.21 -11.09 2.86
CA LYS A 244 24.46 -11.28 2.13
C LYS A 244 24.18 -10.97 0.66
N LYS A 245 25.01 -10.11 0.08
CA LYS A 245 24.98 -9.77 -1.34
C LYS A 245 25.09 -11.06 -2.17
N THR A 246 23.97 -11.56 -2.63
CA THR A 246 23.95 -12.63 -3.64
C THR A 246 24.16 -11.97 -4.99
N ASN A 247 25.23 -12.32 -5.68
CA ASN A 247 25.53 -11.89 -7.05
C ASN A 247 24.48 -12.50 -7.99
N LEU A 248 23.44 -11.77 -8.28
CA LEU A 248 22.46 -12.14 -9.33
C LEU A 248 22.88 -11.49 -10.65
N ARG A 249 23.70 -12.19 -11.40
CA ARG A 249 24.10 -11.83 -12.77
C ARG A 249 23.20 -12.48 -13.81
N ASN A 250 21.97 -12.76 -13.61
CA ASN A 250 21.08 -13.23 -14.69
C ASN A 250 19.62 -13.18 -14.23
N LEU A 251 18.95 -12.05 -14.43
CA LEU A 251 17.49 -12.00 -14.52
C LEU A 251 17.15 -11.27 -15.83
N PRO A 252 16.26 -11.81 -16.67
CA PRO A 252 15.84 -11.15 -17.91
C PRO A 252 15.02 -9.90 -17.60
N LEU A 253 15.25 -8.87 -18.40
CA LEU A 253 14.59 -7.56 -18.40
C LEU A 253 13.12 -7.66 -18.85
#